data_a2a7dbedc322b46e1c7fa81152575eb0
#
_entry.id   a2a7dbedc322b46e1c7fa81152575eb0
#
_cell.length_a   1.000
_cell.length_b   1.000
_cell.length_c   1.000
_cell.angle_alpha   90.00
_cell.angle_beta   90.00
_cell.angle_gamma   90.00
#
_symmetry.space_group_name_H-M   'P 1'
#
loop_
_entity.id
_entity.type
_entity.pdbx_description
1 polymer ?
#
loop_
_entity_poly.entity_id
_entity_poly.type
_entity_poly.pdbx_seq_one_letter_code
_entity_poly.pdbx_strand_id
1 'polypeptide(L)'
;IMAGLVGSEMCIRDSIYDKAPAGKVYLDGNISVEEDSNSIKERKNLSINGMMEVTILVTPKGNIHDRPIVTVKGLPINDFEDFRFGLENEIEKTARTFSLTNSRQQENAIDAFKSVCKKYTKNKVGKRPFTNINIVQI
;
A
#
# COMPACT_ATOMS: atom_id res chain seq x y z
N ILE A 1 -11.53 14.58 -4.16
CA ILE A 1 -12.14 14.77 -2.84
C ILE A 1 -12.28 16.26 -2.57
N MET A 2 -13.48 16.65 -2.32
CA MET A 2 -13.78 18.04 -2.00
C MET A 2 -14.04 18.15 -0.50
N ALA A 3 -13.25 18.94 0.21
CA ALA A 3 -13.47 19.17 1.63
C ALA A 3 -14.62 20.15 1.83
N GLY A 4 -15.66 19.73 2.53
CA GLY A 4 -16.71 20.61 2.98
C GLY A 4 -16.25 21.38 4.22
N LEU A 5 -16.03 22.65 4.08
CA LEU A 5 -15.60 23.54 5.17
C LEU A 5 -16.82 24.10 5.90
N VAL A 6 -17.60 23.25 6.50
CA VAL A 6 -18.83 23.68 7.18
C VAL A 6 -18.50 24.40 8.48
N GLY A 7 -17.55 24.71 8.90
CA GLY A 7 -17.38 25.33 10.19
C GLY A 7 -16.19 26.27 10.31
N SER A 8 -15.34 26.34 9.29
CA SER A 8 -14.13 27.14 9.41
C SER A 8 -14.41 28.63 9.61
N GLU A 9 -15.45 29.12 8.94
CA GLU A 9 -15.87 30.51 9.07
C GLU A 9 -16.72 30.74 10.31
N MET A 10 -17.39 29.72 10.78
CA MET A 10 -18.31 29.79 11.92
C MET A 10 -17.69 29.32 13.22
N CYS A 11 -16.53 28.75 13.18
CA CYS A 11 -15.84 28.22 14.36
C CYS A 11 -15.66 29.23 15.48
N ILE A 12 -15.45 30.47 15.14
CA ILE A 12 -15.30 31.55 16.12
C ILE A 12 -16.60 31.76 16.90
N ARG A 13 -17.72 31.59 16.27
CA ARG A 13 -19.02 31.74 16.89
C ARG A 13 -19.42 30.47 17.66
N ASP A 14 -19.14 29.33 17.08
CA ASP A 14 -19.52 28.05 17.67
C ASP A 14 -18.73 27.74 18.93
N SER A 15 -17.51 28.24 19.03
CA SER A 15 -16.72 28.13 20.26
C SER A 15 -17.35 28.77 21.47
N ILE A 16 -18.28 29.69 21.27
CA ILE A 16 -18.98 30.39 22.35
C ILE A 16 -20.15 29.58 22.89
N TYR A 17 -20.75 28.73 22.07
CA TYR A 17 -21.98 28.07 22.42
C TYR A 17 -21.81 26.63 22.84
N ASP A 18 -21.29 25.84 22.00
CA ASP A 18 -21.16 24.43 22.26
C ASP A 18 -19.93 23.87 21.52
N LYS A 19 -19.30 22.90 22.14
CA LYS A 19 -18.23 22.17 21.49
C LYS A 19 -18.80 21.15 20.52
N ALA A 20 -19.45 21.65 19.47
CA ALA A 20 -19.80 20.78 18.36
C ALA A 20 -18.52 20.22 17.76
N PRO A 21 -18.42 18.91 17.47
CA PRO A 21 -17.24 18.36 16.85
C PRO A 21 -17.03 19.03 15.49
N ALA A 22 -16.07 19.96 15.43
CA ALA A 22 -15.66 20.59 14.20
C ALA A 22 -14.71 19.68 13.44
N GLY A 23 -15.22 18.58 12.89
CA GLY A 23 -14.50 17.70 12.00
C GLY A 23 -14.69 18.11 10.55
N LYS A 24 -13.71 17.77 9.70
CA LYS A 24 -13.85 17.88 8.26
C LYS A 24 -14.65 16.69 7.74
N VAL A 25 -15.63 17.00 6.88
CA VAL A 25 -16.37 15.98 6.14
C VAL A 25 -16.00 16.11 4.68
N TYR A 26 -15.63 15.02 4.06
CA TYR A 26 -15.28 14.96 2.65
C TYR A 26 -16.43 14.36 1.86
N LEU A 27 -16.67 14.92 0.68
CA LEU A 27 -17.54 14.29 -0.31
C LEU A 27 -16.69 13.46 -1.26
N ASP A 28 -16.84 12.15 -1.16
CA ASP A 28 -16.14 11.18 -1.98
C ASP A 28 -17.11 10.51 -2.96
N GLY A 29 -17.11 11.00 -4.19
CA GLY A 29 -18.14 10.63 -5.14
C GLY A 29 -19.50 11.10 -4.64
N ASN A 30 -20.40 10.18 -4.34
CA ASN A 30 -21.73 10.45 -3.80
C ASN A 30 -21.86 10.17 -2.29
N ILE A 31 -20.74 9.92 -1.62
CA ILE A 31 -20.73 9.50 -0.21
C ILE A 31 -20.00 10.54 0.64
N SER A 32 -20.63 10.95 1.72
CA SER A 32 -20.00 11.79 2.73
C SER A 32 -19.14 10.91 3.65
N VAL A 33 -17.89 11.28 3.82
CA VAL A 33 -16.91 10.52 4.62
C VAL A 33 -16.29 11.43 5.65
N GLU A 34 -16.16 10.94 6.86
CA GLU A 34 -15.46 11.65 7.93
C GLU A 34 -13.95 11.65 7.72
N GLU A 35 -13.27 12.66 8.26
CA GLU A 35 -11.81 12.82 8.07
C GLU A 35 -11.01 11.63 8.61
N ASP A 36 -11.47 10.98 9.64
CA ASP A 36 -10.83 9.84 10.27
C ASP A 36 -11.20 8.49 9.65
N SER A 37 -12.01 8.48 8.60
CA SER A 37 -12.38 7.25 7.91
C SER A 37 -11.17 6.54 7.31
N ASN A 38 -11.26 5.22 7.22
CA ASN A 38 -10.18 4.41 6.66
C ASN A 38 -9.86 4.77 5.21
N SER A 39 -10.87 5.06 4.40
CA SER A 39 -10.67 5.44 2.99
C SER A 39 -9.84 6.71 2.85
N ILE A 40 -10.05 7.70 3.70
CA ILE A 40 -9.30 8.94 3.67
C ILE A 40 -7.85 8.71 4.14
N LYS A 41 -7.67 7.93 5.20
CA LYS A 41 -6.33 7.55 5.69
C LYS A 41 -5.53 6.79 4.64
N GLU A 42 -6.16 5.83 3.98
CA GLU A 42 -5.54 5.05 2.90
C GLU A 42 -5.12 5.95 1.74
N ARG A 43 -5.99 6.86 1.30
CA ARG A 43 -5.66 7.81 0.23
C ARG A 43 -4.53 8.75 0.58
N LYS A 44 -4.51 9.27 1.80
CA LYS A 44 -3.40 10.09 2.28
C LYS A 44 -2.09 9.31 2.25
N ASN A 45 -2.11 8.07 2.71
CA ASN A 45 -0.95 7.19 2.67
C ASN A 45 -0.49 6.90 1.23
N LEU A 46 -1.42 6.56 0.35
CA LEU A 46 -1.13 6.32 -1.07
C LEU A 46 -0.54 7.56 -1.76
N SER A 47 -1.03 8.75 -1.44
CA SER A 47 -0.52 9.98 -2.04
C SER A 47 0.90 10.32 -1.58
N ILE A 48 1.24 9.98 -0.35
CA ILE A 48 2.57 10.26 0.23
C ILE A 48 3.58 9.18 -0.15
N ASN A 49 3.21 7.93 -0.05
CA ASN A 49 4.13 6.79 -0.14
C ASN A 49 4.04 6.02 -1.47
N GLY A 50 2.96 6.21 -2.22
CA GLY A 50 2.73 5.46 -3.45
C GLY A 50 2.21 4.04 -3.20
N MET A 51 2.13 3.27 -4.26
CA MET A 51 1.60 1.90 -4.27
C MET A 51 2.51 0.96 -5.05
N MET A 52 2.62 -0.24 -4.55
CA MET A 52 3.34 -1.34 -5.22
C MET A 52 2.47 -2.59 -5.20
N GLU A 53 2.38 -3.24 -6.32
CA GLU A 53 1.72 -4.54 -6.45
C GLU A 53 2.69 -5.55 -7.03
N VAL A 54 2.79 -6.70 -6.36
CA VAL A 54 3.66 -7.80 -6.78
C VAL A 54 2.84 -9.07 -6.91
N THR A 55 2.90 -9.68 -8.08
CA THR A 55 2.25 -10.97 -8.34
C THR A 55 3.32 -12.03 -8.53
N ILE A 56 3.20 -13.11 -7.76
CA ILE A 56 4.13 -14.23 -7.78
C ILE A 56 3.39 -15.47 -8.28
N LEU A 57 3.89 -16.05 -9.35
CA LEU A 57 3.36 -17.29 -9.91
C LEU A 57 4.07 -18.48 -9.25
N VAL A 58 3.29 -19.40 -8.71
CA VAL A 58 3.81 -20.55 -7.98
C VAL A 58 3.37 -21.85 -8.65
N THR A 59 4.30 -22.77 -8.81
CA THR A 59 4.00 -24.12 -9.32
C THR A 59 3.32 -24.96 -8.24
N PRO A 60 2.64 -26.06 -8.61
CA PRO A 60 2.06 -26.98 -7.61
C PRO A 60 3.07 -27.55 -6.62
N LYS A 61 4.35 -27.57 -6.99
CA LYS A 61 5.46 -28.00 -6.11
C LYS A 61 5.92 -26.93 -5.12
N GLY A 62 5.34 -25.71 -5.18
CA GLY A 62 5.70 -24.61 -4.29
C GLY A 62 6.90 -23.78 -4.71
N ASN A 63 7.35 -23.93 -5.94
CA ASN A 63 8.46 -23.13 -6.50
C ASN A 63 7.92 -21.96 -7.32
N ILE A 64 8.67 -20.86 -7.35
CA ILE A 64 8.34 -19.75 -8.24
C ILE A 64 8.51 -20.21 -9.69
N HIS A 65 7.47 -19.98 -10.49
CA HIS A 65 7.45 -20.42 -11.89
C HIS A 65 8.23 -19.47 -12.81
N ASP A 66 8.05 -18.19 -12.59
CA ASP A 66 8.65 -17.14 -13.42
C ASP A 66 8.99 -15.93 -12.55
N ARG A 67 9.56 -14.92 -13.16
CA ARG A 67 9.88 -13.68 -12.44
C ARG A 67 8.62 -13.04 -11.88
N PRO A 68 8.69 -12.50 -10.65
CA PRO A 68 7.56 -11.76 -10.09
C PRO A 68 7.17 -10.58 -10.98
N ILE A 69 5.89 -10.38 -11.14
CA ILE A 69 5.36 -9.22 -11.87
C ILE A 69 5.22 -8.06 -10.88
N VAL A 70 5.96 -7.00 -11.12
CA VAL A 70 5.98 -5.83 -10.25
C VAL A 70 5.33 -4.64 -10.95
N THR A 71 4.33 -4.08 -10.32
CA THR A 71 3.67 -2.83 -10.76
C THR A 71 3.82 -1.79 -9.67
N VAL A 72 4.25 -0.60 -10.04
CA VAL A 72 4.50 0.51 -9.12
C VAL A 72 3.77 1.75 -9.62
N LYS A 73 3.12 2.46 -8.69
CA LYS A 73 2.47 3.75 -8.98
C LYS A 73 2.78 4.76 -7.88
N GLY A 74 3.05 5.98 -8.32
CA GLY A 74 3.27 7.10 -7.39
C GLY A 74 4.62 7.07 -6.66
N LEU A 75 5.62 6.36 -7.16
CA LEU A 75 6.97 6.34 -6.62
C LEU A 75 7.95 7.06 -7.57
N PRO A 76 8.86 7.88 -7.02
CA PRO A 76 9.84 8.59 -7.83
C PRO A 76 11.03 7.67 -8.19
N ILE A 77 10.84 6.79 -9.14
CA ILE A 77 11.83 5.83 -9.60
C ILE A 77 12.43 6.33 -10.91
N ASN A 78 13.73 6.59 -10.93
CA ASN A 78 14.43 7.06 -12.13
C ASN A 78 14.69 5.95 -13.13
N ASP A 79 15.16 4.80 -12.65
CA ASP A 79 15.37 3.61 -13.47
C ASP A 79 14.52 2.46 -12.93
N PHE A 80 13.37 2.26 -13.55
CA PHE A 80 12.42 1.24 -13.13
C PHE A 80 12.95 -0.18 -13.38
N GLU A 81 13.67 -0.40 -14.46
CA GLU A 81 14.20 -1.73 -14.79
C GLU A 81 15.26 -2.18 -13.77
N ASP A 82 16.15 -1.29 -13.37
CA ASP A 82 17.15 -1.59 -12.33
C ASP A 82 16.48 -1.82 -10.97
N PHE A 83 15.51 -0.98 -10.62
CA PHE A 83 14.72 -1.12 -9.40
C PHE A 83 13.97 -2.46 -9.38
N ARG A 84 13.29 -2.79 -10.47
CA ARG A 84 12.53 -4.03 -10.61
C ARG A 84 13.45 -5.26 -10.49
N PHE A 85 14.56 -5.25 -11.16
CA PHE A 85 15.53 -6.35 -11.15
C PHE A 85 16.07 -6.61 -9.73
N GLY A 86 16.46 -5.58 -9.01
CA GLY A 86 16.92 -5.70 -7.63
C GLY A 86 15.81 -6.20 -6.69
N LEU A 87 14.59 -5.72 -6.87
CA LEU A 87 13.43 -6.16 -6.09
C LEU A 87 13.09 -7.63 -6.35
N GLU A 88 13.08 -8.06 -7.60
CA GLU A 88 12.85 -9.45 -7.98
C GLU A 88 13.88 -10.38 -7.31
N ASN A 89 15.14 -10.00 -7.30
CA ASN A 89 16.20 -10.78 -6.64
C ASN A 89 15.96 -10.91 -5.12
N GLU A 90 15.54 -9.84 -4.46
CA GLU A 90 15.22 -9.90 -3.03
C GLU A 90 13.99 -10.76 -2.74
N ILE A 91 12.97 -10.72 -3.59
CA ILE A 91 11.79 -11.57 -3.48
C ILE A 91 12.17 -13.05 -3.68
N GLU A 92 12.99 -13.35 -4.67
CA GLU A 92 13.43 -14.73 -4.92
C GLU A 92 14.27 -15.29 -3.75
N LYS A 93 15.16 -14.50 -3.18
CA LYS A 93 15.91 -14.89 -1.99
C LYS A 93 14.99 -15.21 -0.81
N THR A 94 14.00 -14.37 -0.58
CA THR A 94 13.03 -14.58 0.49
C THR A 94 12.15 -15.80 0.22
N ALA A 95 11.76 -16.02 -1.02
CA ALA A 95 10.94 -17.16 -1.41
C ALA A 95 11.62 -18.51 -1.16
N ARG A 96 12.94 -18.56 -1.28
CA ARG A 96 13.69 -19.78 -0.98
C ARG A 96 13.62 -20.21 0.47
N THR A 97 13.27 -19.31 1.38
CA THR A 97 13.13 -19.62 2.80
C THR A 97 11.76 -20.17 3.16
N PHE A 98 10.81 -20.11 2.24
CA PHE A 98 9.43 -20.56 2.45
C PHE A 98 9.06 -21.69 1.48
N SER A 99 8.22 -22.60 1.96
CA SER A 99 7.51 -23.55 1.09
C SER A 99 6.14 -22.99 0.78
N LEU A 100 5.85 -22.78 -0.49
CA LEU A 100 4.60 -22.15 -0.94
C LEU A 100 3.53 -23.19 -1.33
N THR A 101 3.56 -24.34 -0.70
CA THR A 101 2.69 -25.47 -1.04
C THR A 101 1.31 -25.40 -0.41
N ASN A 102 1.16 -24.77 0.74
CA ASN A 102 -0.12 -24.65 1.44
C ASN A 102 -0.47 -23.19 1.78
N SER A 103 -1.76 -22.95 1.99
CA SER A 103 -2.29 -21.60 2.21
C SER A 103 -1.70 -20.90 3.42
N ARG A 104 -1.46 -21.62 4.52
CA ARG A 104 -0.90 -21.04 5.74
C ARG A 104 0.54 -20.55 5.54
N GLN A 105 1.33 -21.34 4.83
CA GLN A 105 2.70 -20.96 4.50
C GLN A 105 2.73 -19.80 3.50
N GLN A 106 1.77 -19.75 2.57
CA GLN A 106 1.62 -18.63 1.66
C GLN A 106 1.27 -17.33 2.39
N GLU A 107 0.40 -17.36 3.39
CA GLU A 107 0.09 -16.18 4.21
C GLU A 107 1.32 -15.66 4.95
N ASN A 108 2.09 -16.52 5.57
CA ASN A 108 3.33 -16.14 6.23
C ASN A 108 4.35 -15.57 5.23
N ALA A 109 4.43 -16.16 4.06
CA ALA A 109 5.29 -15.68 2.99
C ALA A 109 4.87 -14.32 2.47
N ILE A 110 3.57 -14.05 2.35
CA ILE A 110 3.03 -12.74 1.95
C ILE A 110 3.51 -11.64 2.89
N ASP A 111 3.43 -11.86 4.20
CA ASP A 111 3.90 -10.88 5.19
C ASP A 111 5.40 -10.63 5.08
N ALA A 112 6.20 -11.69 4.85
CA ALA A 112 7.62 -11.57 4.63
C ALA A 112 7.93 -10.80 3.33
N PHE A 113 7.23 -11.07 2.25
CA PHE A 113 7.38 -10.35 0.98
C PHE A 113 7.02 -8.88 1.09
N LYS A 114 5.94 -8.55 1.79
CA LYS A 114 5.58 -7.16 2.08
C LYS A 114 6.68 -6.42 2.81
N SER A 115 7.25 -7.03 3.84
CA SER A 115 8.35 -6.45 4.62
C SER A 115 9.60 -6.23 3.76
N VAL A 116 9.95 -7.21 2.93
CA VAL A 116 11.10 -7.12 2.02
C VAL A 116 10.91 -6.02 0.99
N CYS A 117 9.75 -5.96 0.36
CA CYS A 117 9.42 -4.92 -0.63
C CYS A 117 9.47 -3.52 -0.03
N LYS A 118 8.90 -3.33 1.14
CA LYS A 118 8.92 -2.04 1.85
C LYS A 118 10.34 -1.62 2.24
N LYS A 119 11.12 -2.55 2.76
CA LYS A 119 12.51 -2.29 3.15
C LYS A 119 13.37 -1.95 1.94
N TYR A 120 13.27 -2.70 0.87
CA TYR A 120 13.99 -2.45 -0.37
C TYR A 120 13.65 -1.08 -0.95
N THR A 121 12.38 -0.77 -1.05
CA THR A 121 11.90 0.51 -1.58
C THR A 121 12.33 1.68 -0.69
N LYS A 122 12.29 1.51 0.63
CA LYS A 122 12.79 2.52 1.55
C LYS A 122 14.28 2.81 1.35
N ASN A 123 15.07 1.77 1.15
CA ASN A 123 16.51 1.93 0.93
C ASN A 123 16.83 2.59 -0.42
N LYS A 124 16.06 2.30 -1.46
CA LYS A 124 16.29 2.82 -2.81
C LYS A 124 15.67 4.20 -3.06
N VAL A 125 14.49 4.43 -2.54
CA VAL A 125 13.66 5.62 -2.86
C VAL A 125 13.36 6.46 -1.62
N GLY A 126 13.50 5.91 -0.43
CA GLY A 126 13.18 6.60 0.82
C GLY A 126 11.69 6.60 1.19
N LYS A 127 10.90 5.78 0.53
CA LYS A 127 9.47 5.69 0.77
C LYS A 127 9.04 4.25 1.07
N ARG A 128 7.97 4.12 1.86
CA ARG A 128 7.35 2.82 2.17
C ARG A 128 5.98 2.75 1.49
N PRO A 129 5.91 2.22 0.27
CA PRO A 129 4.64 2.18 -0.46
C PRO A 129 3.65 1.21 0.16
N PHE A 130 2.38 1.46 -0.08
CA PHE A 130 1.35 0.46 0.15
C PHE A 130 1.66 -0.74 -0.75
N THR A 131 1.91 -1.88 -0.15
CA THR A 131 2.36 -3.07 -0.88
C THR A 131 1.30 -4.14 -0.85
N ASN A 132 0.91 -4.60 -2.02
CA ASN A 132 -0.01 -5.71 -2.19
C ASN A 132 0.73 -6.88 -2.85
N ILE A 133 0.65 -8.05 -2.22
CA ILE A 133 1.29 -9.27 -2.71
C ILE A 133 0.22 -10.28 -3.09
N ASN A 134 0.26 -10.73 -4.33
CA ASN A 134 -0.62 -11.77 -4.84
C ASN A 134 0.20 -13.03 -5.16
N ILE A 135 -0.21 -14.15 -4.63
CA ILE A 135 0.36 -15.45 -4.97
C ILE A 135 -0.68 -16.19 -5.80
N VAL A 136 -0.33 -16.52 -7.03
CA VAL A 136 -1.19 -17.23 -7.97
C VAL A 136 -0.59 -18.61 -8.22
N GLN A 137 -1.36 -19.64 -7.95
CA GLN A 137 -0.98 -21.03 -8.21
C GLN A 137 -1.42 -21.41 -9.63
N ILE A 138 -0.49 -21.92 -10.39
CA ILE A 138 -0.74 -22.42 -11.74
C ILE A 138 -0.93 -23.92 -11.77
#